data_b105454b7cf25c7c6d67dbda837bf9c1
#
_entry.id   b105454b7cf25c7c6d67dbda837bf9c1
#
_cell.length_a   1.000
_cell.length_b   1.000
_cell.length_c   1.000
_cell.angle_alpha   90.00
_cell.angle_beta   90.00
_cell.angle_gamma   90.00
#
_symmetry.space_group_name_H-M   'P 1'
#
loop_
_entity.id
_entity.type
_entity.pdbx_description
1 polymer ?
#
loop_
_entity_poly.entity_id
_entity_poly.type
_entity_poly.pdbx_seq_one_letter_code
_entity_poly.pdbx_strand_id
1 'polypeptide(L)'
;MYRNSIKRLLAVILSLCGMIVLSPLVLILCLAIKIDSPGPIFFRQKRVGIHKQHFNILKFRTMRIDTPHDMPTHMLKDPDQYITRVGHFLRKTSLDELPQLWNIFVGDMAVIGPRPALWNQYDLLAERDKYGANDVRPGLTGWAQIHGRDELEIVDKARLDGYYVEHLSFGMDVKCFFGTIRAVLDHDGVVEGGTGTLHEEENHKK
;
A
#
# COMPACT_ATOMS: atom_id res chain seq x y z
N MET A 1 -25.35 -3.21 5.97
CA MET A 1 -25.18 -1.96 6.75
C MET A 1 -23.70 -1.66 7.01
N TYR A 2 -22.89 -2.59 7.58
CA TYR A 2 -21.48 -2.35 7.88
C TYR A 2 -20.67 -1.90 6.65
N ARG A 3 -20.70 -2.67 5.55
CA ARG A 3 -19.93 -2.45 4.32
C ARG A 3 -20.10 -1.04 3.73
N ASN A 4 -21.34 -0.52 3.73
CA ASN A 4 -21.66 0.69 2.97
C ASN A 4 -21.59 1.97 3.80
N SER A 5 -21.87 1.94 5.11
CA SER A 5 -22.00 3.13 5.93
C SER A 5 -21.07 3.16 7.14
N ILE A 6 -21.15 2.14 8.00
CA ILE A 6 -20.40 2.12 9.27
C ILE A 6 -18.89 2.10 9.01
N LYS A 7 -18.45 1.25 8.08
CA LYS A 7 -17.03 1.14 7.70
C LYS A 7 -16.47 2.49 7.20
N ARG A 8 -17.23 3.21 6.41
CA ARG A 8 -16.83 4.54 5.92
C ARG A 8 -16.76 5.57 7.05
N LEU A 9 -17.78 5.59 7.93
CA LEU A 9 -17.78 6.50 9.07
C LEU A 9 -16.57 6.25 9.99
N LEU A 10 -16.30 4.98 10.31
CA LEU A 10 -15.12 4.60 11.10
C LEU A 10 -13.82 5.03 10.41
N ALA A 11 -13.71 4.82 9.09
CA ALA A 11 -12.52 5.23 8.34
C ALA A 11 -12.28 6.75 8.40
N VAL A 12 -13.34 7.57 8.29
CA VAL A 12 -13.24 9.04 8.42
C VAL A 12 -12.79 9.44 9.82
N ILE A 13 -13.42 8.88 10.85
CA ILE A 13 -13.10 9.21 12.26
C ILE A 13 -11.64 8.80 12.55
N LEU A 14 -11.26 7.56 12.23
CA LEU A 14 -9.92 7.05 12.50
C LEU A 14 -8.84 7.82 11.74
N SER A 15 -9.07 8.14 10.47
CA SER A 15 -8.11 8.91 9.69
C SER A 15 -7.98 10.35 10.18
N LEU A 16 -9.07 11.00 10.56
CA LEU A 16 -9.03 12.34 11.14
C LEU A 16 -8.30 12.36 12.48
N CYS A 17 -8.65 11.45 13.40
CA CYS A 17 -7.96 11.30 14.68
C CYS A 17 -6.47 10.98 14.46
N GLY A 18 -6.15 10.06 13.53
CA GLY A 18 -4.78 9.73 13.18
C GLY A 18 -3.99 10.94 12.67
N MET A 19 -4.56 11.73 11.77
CA MET A 19 -3.91 12.96 11.26
C MET A 19 -3.65 13.98 12.36
N ILE A 20 -4.58 14.17 13.30
CA ILE A 20 -4.41 15.11 14.42
C ILE A 20 -3.33 14.60 15.37
N VAL A 21 -3.42 13.35 15.83
CA VAL A 21 -2.50 12.76 16.82
C VAL A 21 -1.09 12.66 16.26
N LEU A 22 -0.95 12.26 14.98
CA LEU A 22 0.35 12.08 14.34
C LEU A 22 0.91 13.36 13.72
N SER A 23 0.20 14.49 13.78
CA SER A 23 0.65 15.75 13.17
C SER A 23 2.03 16.23 13.63
N PRO A 24 2.43 16.12 14.93
CA PRO A 24 3.79 16.48 15.34
C PRO A 24 4.85 15.58 14.68
N LEU A 25 4.59 14.27 14.62
CA LEU A 25 5.48 13.31 13.94
C LEU A 25 5.59 13.63 12.44
N VAL A 26 4.46 13.86 11.78
CA VAL A 26 4.42 14.24 10.36
C VAL A 26 5.27 15.48 10.11
N LEU A 27 5.19 16.50 10.96
CA LEU A 27 6.01 17.71 10.83
C LEU A 27 7.51 17.41 10.95
N ILE A 28 7.92 16.60 11.93
CA ILE A 28 9.31 16.17 12.12
C ILE A 28 9.80 15.42 10.86
N LEU A 29 9.00 14.48 10.34
CA LEU A 29 9.35 13.72 9.14
C LEU A 29 9.44 14.61 7.90
N CYS A 30 8.57 15.62 7.75
CA CYS A 30 8.64 16.59 6.68
C CYS A 30 9.97 17.37 6.72
N LEU A 31 10.40 17.81 7.89
CA LEU A 31 11.68 18.50 8.07
C LEU A 31 12.86 17.56 7.77
N ALA A 32 12.83 16.33 8.30
CA ALA A 32 13.88 15.34 8.05
C ALA A 32 14.06 15.05 6.54
N ILE A 33 12.96 14.84 5.81
CA ILE A 33 12.98 14.61 4.36
C ILE A 33 13.59 15.81 3.61
N LYS A 34 13.24 17.03 4.03
CA LYS A 34 13.77 18.26 3.40
C LYS A 34 15.25 18.47 3.64
N ILE A 35 15.75 18.11 4.82
CA ILE A 35 17.17 18.21 5.18
C ILE A 35 17.97 17.13 4.45
N ASP A 36 17.43 15.90 4.36
CA ASP A 36 18.15 14.75 3.78
C ASP A 36 18.33 14.86 2.25
N SER A 37 17.33 15.40 1.54
CA SER A 37 17.43 15.53 0.09
C SER A 37 16.58 16.68 -0.49
N PRO A 38 17.05 17.39 -1.54
CA PRO A 38 16.28 18.43 -2.21
C PRO A 38 15.04 17.87 -2.89
N GLY A 39 13.97 18.67 -3.00
CA GLY A 39 12.75 18.32 -3.74
C GLY A 39 11.47 18.30 -2.90
N PRO A 40 10.34 17.75 -3.44
CA PRO A 40 9.05 17.70 -2.75
C PRO A 40 9.09 16.75 -1.55
N ILE A 41 8.28 17.01 -0.54
CA ILE A 41 8.13 16.13 0.65
C ILE A 41 7.29 14.90 0.32
N PHE A 42 6.24 15.11 -0.48
CA PHE A 42 5.30 14.08 -0.83
C PHE A 42 5.55 13.51 -2.21
N PHE A 43 5.36 12.21 -2.33
CA PHE A 43 5.33 11.46 -3.57
C PHE A 43 3.88 11.08 -3.87
N ARG A 44 3.49 11.16 -5.15
CA ARG A 44 2.17 10.77 -5.65
C ARG A 44 2.34 9.72 -6.71
N GLN A 45 1.51 8.67 -6.65
CA GLN A 45 1.54 7.59 -7.62
C GLN A 45 0.12 7.19 -8.00
N LYS A 46 -0.13 7.04 -9.29
CA LYS A 46 -1.42 6.62 -9.82
C LYS A 46 -1.72 5.17 -9.44
N ARG A 47 -2.85 4.95 -8.79
CA ARG A 47 -3.32 3.65 -8.31
C ARG A 47 -4.75 3.40 -8.73
N VAL A 48 -5.16 2.13 -8.65
CA VAL A 48 -6.52 1.69 -8.92
C VAL A 48 -7.31 1.65 -7.62
N GLY A 49 -8.44 2.36 -7.60
CA GLY A 49 -9.41 2.42 -6.53
C GLY A 49 -10.64 1.56 -6.79
N ILE A 50 -11.72 1.84 -6.06
CA ILE A 50 -13.01 1.16 -6.21
C ILE A 50 -13.54 1.29 -7.65
N HIS A 51 -14.16 0.22 -8.18
CA HIS A 51 -14.69 0.15 -9.54
C HIS A 51 -13.66 0.52 -10.61
N LYS A 52 -12.38 0.20 -10.33
CA LYS A 52 -11.22 0.49 -11.20
C LYS A 52 -11.02 1.98 -11.52
N GLN A 53 -11.61 2.89 -10.75
CA GLN A 53 -11.33 4.31 -10.86
C GLN A 53 -9.90 4.60 -10.41
N HIS A 54 -9.24 5.55 -11.07
CA HIS A 54 -7.89 5.91 -10.71
C HIS A 54 -7.87 7.02 -9.66
N PHE A 55 -6.95 6.91 -8.71
CA PHE A 55 -6.63 7.97 -7.76
C PHE A 55 -5.12 8.09 -7.57
N ASN A 56 -4.67 9.15 -6.92
CA ASN A 56 -3.26 9.32 -6.58
C ASN A 56 -3.06 8.99 -5.10
N ILE A 57 -2.34 7.90 -4.83
CA ILE A 57 -1.90 7.58 -3.48
C ILE A 57 -0.86 8.59 -3.03
N LEU A 58 -0.94 9.03 -1.78
CA LEU A 58 -0.03 9.99 -1.20
C LEU A 58 0.93 9.27 -0.24
N LYS A 59 2.24 9.48 -0.43
CA LYS A 59 3.29 8.94 0.44
C LYS A 59 4.32 10.01 0.77
N PHE A 60 5.12 9.80 1.80
CA PHE A 60 6.37 10.54 1.93
C PHE A 60 7.34 10.10 0.84
N ARG A 61 8.13 11.04 0.33
CA ARG A 61 9.19 10.73 -0.61
C ARG A 61 10.33 10.02 0.12
N THR A 62 10.67 8.84 -0.37
CA THR A 62 11.75 7.99 0.15
C THR A 62 12.92 7.87 -0.83
N MET A 63 12.76 8.37 -2.06
CA MET A 63 13.76 8.29 -3.11
C MET A 63 14.16 9.68 -3.60
N ARG A 64 15.35 9.77 -4.19
CA ARG A 64 15.87 11.00 -4.79
C ARG A 64 15.03 11.39 -6.00
N ILE A 65 15.08 12.68 -6.36
CA ILE A 65 14.32 13.23 -7.50
C ILE A 65 14.87 12.79 -8.87
N ASP A 66 16.12 12.36 -8.92
CA ASP A 66 16.78 11.84 -10.12
C ASP A 66 16.48 10.34 -10.37
N THR A 67 15.63 9.71 -9.55
CA THR A 67 15.15 8.36 -9.76
C THR A 67 14.28 8.28 -11.02
N PRO A 68 14.46 7.27 -11.89
CA PRO A 68 13.59 7.07 -13.05
C PRO A 68 12.12 6.93 -12.63
N HIS A 69 11.24 7.82 -13.13
CA HIS A 69 9.83 7.87 -12.71
C HIS A 69 8.94 6.85 -13.41
N ASP A 70 9.32 6.42 -14.61
CA ASP A 70 8.50 5.56 -15.47
C ASP A 70 8.72 4.06 -15.20
N MET A 71 9.58 3.74 -14.25
CA MET A 71 9.93 2.36 -13.93
C MET A 71 9.54 2.03 -12.48
N PRO A 72 8.82 0.91 -12.24
CA PRO A 72 8.57 0.42 -10.88
C PRO A 72 9.88 0.17 -10.12
N THR A 73 9.90 0.39 -8.82
CA THR A 73 11.12 0.27 -8.00
C THR A 73 11.82 -1.11 -8.13
N HIS A 74 11.04 -2.18 -8.28
CA HIS A 74 11.59 -3.54 -8.45
C HIS A 74 12.25 -3.80 -9.81
N MET A 75 12.02 -2.95 -10.80
CA MET A 75 12.68 -3.01 -12.12
C MET A 75 13.94 -2.14 -12.19
N LEU A 76 14.26 -1.39 -11.14
CA LEU A 76 15.50 -0.64 -11.06
C LEU A 76 16.65 -1.61 -10.80
N LYS A 77 17.74 -1.47 -11.55
CA LYS A 77 18.92 -2.35 -11.49
C LYS A 77 19.61 -2.35 -10.11
N ASP A 78 19.44 -1.27 -9.33
CA ASP A 78 19.92 -1.14 -7.95
C ASP A 78 19.07 -0.06 -7.28
N PRO A 79 17.89 -0.41 -6.72
CA PRO A 79 16.98 0.56 -6.14
C PRO A 79 17.57 1.28 -4.92
N ASP A 80 18.47 0.61 -4.18
CA ASP A 80 19.05 1.15 -2.94
C ASP A 80 19.83 2.44 -3.15
N GLN A 81 20.52 2.60 -4.28
CA GLN A 81 21.27 3.81 -4.60
C GLN A 81 20.40 5.07 -4.73
N TYR A 82 19.10 4.90 -4.99
CA TYR A 82 18.15 5.99 -5.12
C TYR A 82 17.39 6.29 -3.82
N ILE A 83 17.42 5.37 -2.85
CA ILE A 83 16.72 5.56 -1.57
C ILE A 83 17.56 6.50 -0.69
N THR A 84 16.93 7.52 -0.13
CA THR A 84 17.60 8.46 0.77
C THR A 84 17.81 7.83 2.16
N ARG A 85 18.69 8.40 3.01
CA ARG A 85 18.93 7.88 4.37
C ARG A 85 17.65 7.87 5.21
N VAL A 86 16.92 8.99 5.19
CA VAL A 86 15.60 9.08 5.83
C VAL A 86 14.61 8.13 5.13
N GLY A 87 14.71 7.96 3.82
CA GLY A 87 13.90 7.05 3.03
C GLY A 87 13.99 5.59 3.49
N HIS A 88 15.19 5.08 3.76
CA HIS A 88 15.38 3.73 4.32
C HIS A 88 14.67 3.56 5.67
N PHE A 89 14.82 4.53 6.57
CA PHE A 89 14.12 4.52 7.85
C PHE A 89 12.60 4.51 7.67
N LEU A 90 12.07 5.38 6.80
CA LEU A 90 10.64 5.49 6.53
C LEU A 90 10.06 4.18 5.98
N ARG A 91 10.74 3.55 5.03
CA ARG A 91 10.33 2.26 4.44
C ARG A 91 10.35 1.13 5.47
N LYS A 92 11.46 1.02 6.22
CA LYS A 92 11.61 -0.01 7.26
C LYS A 92 10.52 0.08 8.33
N THR A 93 10.05 1.29 8.65
CA THR A 93 9.03 1.54 9.66
C THR A 93 7.62 1.69 9.08
N SER A 94 7.46 1.62 7.74
CA SER A 94 6.22 1.92 7.01
C SER A 94 5.64 3.32 7.30
N LEU A 95 6.44 4.23 7.85
CA LEU A 95 6.03 5.62 8.12
C LEU A 95 5.86 6.44 6.83
N ASP A 96 6.44 5.98 5.72
CA ASP A 96 6.22 6.60 4.39
C ASP A 96 4.75 6.56 3.97
N GLU A 97 3.96 5.68 4.52
CA GLU A 97 2.54 5.52 4.19
C GLU A 97 1.59 6.39 5.03
N LEU A 98 2.08 7.10 6.07
CA LEU A 98 1.25 7.97 6.90
C LEU A 98 0.41 9.00 6.12
N PRO A 99 0.92 9.63 5.04
CA PRO A 99 0.10 10.56 4.24
C PRO A 99 -1.13 9.93 3.59
N GLN A 100 -1.21 8.60 3.49
CA GLN A 100 -2.40 7.90 2.99
C GLN A 100 -3.63 8.07 3.91
N LEU A 101 -3.45 8.52 5.17
CA LEU A 101 -4.56 8.93 6.01
C LEU A 101 -5.42 10.00 5.33
N TRP A 102 -4.82 10.87 4.52
CA TRP A 102 -5.56 11.81 3.68
C TRP A 102 -6.40 11.11 2.61
N ASN A 103 -5.85 10.10 1.90
CA ASN A 103 -6.63 9.34 0.91
C ASN A 103 -7.79 8.59 1.57
N ILE A 104 -7.62 8.11 2.81
CA ILE A 104 -8.71 7.49 3.59
C ILE A 104 -9.76 8.55 3.93
N PHE A 105 -9.35 9.71 4.41
CA PHE A 105 -10.23 10.79 4.80
C PHE A 105 -11.10 11.30 3.65
N VAL A 106 -10.52 11.52 2.47
CA VAL A 106 -11.27 12.00 1.28
C VAL A 106 -12.12 10.90 0.62
N GLY A 107 -11.81 9.62 0.87
CA GLY A 107 -12.63 8.48 0.43
C GLY A 107 -12.07 7.68 -0.73
N ASP A 108 -10.85 7.94 -1.16
CA ASP A 108 -10.15 7.13 -2.16
C ASP A 108 -9.86 5.73 -1.60
N MET A 109 -9.58 5.66 -0.30
CA MET A 109 -9.18 4.45 0.41
C MET A 109 -10.04 4.17 1.65
N ALA A 110 -9.92 2.97 2.17
CA ALA A 110 -10.35 2.55 3.50
C ALA A 110 -9.13 2.24 4.39
N VAL A 111 -9.33 2.07 5.69
CA VAL A 111 -8.27 1.58 6.59
C VAL A 111 -7.92 0.15 6.22
N ILE A 112 -8.94 -0.71 6.09
CA ILE A 112 -8.80 -2.13 5.76
C ILE A 112 -9.43 -2.41 4.38
N GLY A 113 -8.70 -3.11 3.52
CA GLY A 113 -9.14 -3.51 2.19
C GLY A 113 -8.01 -4.09 1.34
N PRO A 114 -8.28 -4.54 0.11
CA PRO A 114 -7.25 -4.94 -0.83
C PRO A 114 -6.24 -3.80 -1.07
N ARG A 115 -4.93 -4.12 -1.12
CA ARG A 115 -3.90 -3.10 -1.37
C ARG A 115 -4.11 -2.46 -2.75
N PRO A 116 -4.03 -1.11 -2.90
CA PRO A 116 -4.25 -0.47 -4.19
C PRO A 116 -3.24 -0.95 -5.24
N ALA A 117 -3.72 -1.56 -6.33
CA ALA A 117 -2.90 -1.97 -7.45
C ALA A 117 -2.28 -0.76 -8.17
N LEU A 118 -1.12 -0.93 -8.80
CA LEU A 118 -0.62 0.04 -9.76
C LEU A 118 -1.57 0.13 -10.95
N TRP A 119 -1.65 1.28 -11.57
CA TRP A 119 -2.55 1.55 -12.69
C TRP A 119 -2.32 0.63 -13.89
N ASN A 120 -1.14 0.05 -14.03
CA ASN A 120 -0.71 -0.84 -15.10
C ASN A 120 -0.57 -2.32 -14.69
N GLN A 121 -1.03 -2.70 -13.49
CA GLN A 121 -1.08 -4.10 -13.04
C GLN A 121 -2.33 -4.80 -13.55
N TYR A 122 -2.47 -4.94 -14.87
CA TYR A 122 -3.65 -5.50 -15.52
C TYR A 122 -3.93 -6.94 -15.10
N ASP A 123 -2.88 -7.75 -14.89
CA ASP A 123 -3.00 -9.15 -14.50
C ASP A 123 -3.65 -9.29 -13.11
N LEU A 124 -3.18 -8.49 -12.13
CA LEU A 124 -3.78 -8.48 -10.81
C LEU A 124 -5.22 -7.98 -10.83
N LEU A 125 -5.53 -6.99 -11.66
CA LEU A 125 -6.89 -6.47 -11.80
C LEU A 125 -7.82 -7.51 -12.42
N ALA A 126 -7.37 -8.23 -13.45
CA ALA A 126 -8.13 -9.30 -14.08
C ALA A 126 -8.41 -10.47 -13.11
N GLU A 127 -7.40 -10.88 -12.31
CA GLU A 127 -7.60 -11.90 -11.28
C GLU A 127 -8.58 -11.44 -10.19
N ARG A 128 -8.48 -10.20 -9.71
CA ARG A 128 -9.39 -9.62 -8.70
C ARG A 128 -10.84 -9.51 -9.18
N ASP A 129 -11.07 -9.33 -10.49
CA ASP A 129 -12.43 -9.30 -11.06
C ASP A 129 -13.18 -10.60 -10.79
N LYS A 130 -12.49 -11.74 -10.79
CA LYS A 130 -13.10 -13.06 -10.52
C LYS A 130 -13.71 -13.15 -9.12
N TYR A 131 -13.27 -12.30 -8.20
CA TYR A 131 -13.67 -12.32 -6.79
C TYR A 131 -14.37 -11.03 -6.33
N GLY A 132 -14.64 -10.09 -7.24
CA GLY A 132 -15.23 -8.80 -6.89
C GLY A 132 -14.34 -7.91 -6.01
N ALA A 133 -13.02 -8.18 -5.98
CA ALA A 133 -12.09 -7.43 -5.14
C ALA A 133 -11.80 -6.00 -5.64
N ASN A 134 -12.16 -5.71 -6.90
CA ASN A 134 -12.11 -4.36 -7.46
C ASN A 134 -13.36 -3.51 -7.12
N ASP A 135 -14.41 -4.11 -6.53
CA ASP A 135 -15.67 -3.45 -6.18
C ASP A 135 -15.73 -2.99 -4.71
N VAL A 136 -14.59 -3.00 -4.05
CA VAL A 136 -14.42 -2.44 -2.70
C VAL A 136 -13.33 -1.38 -2.70
N ARG A 137 -13.40 -0.44 -1.73
CA ARG A 137 -12.31 0.53 -1.57
C ARG A 137 -11.01 -0.17 -1.20
N PRO A 138 -9.89 0.17 -1.84
CA PRO A 138 -8.59 -0.34 -1.43
C PRO A 138 -8.25 0.13 -0.02
N GLY A 139 -7.46 -0.67 0.70
CA GLY A 139 -7.06 -0.42 2.08
C GLY A 139 -5.61 0.01 2.23
N LEU A 140 -5.32 0.67 3.35
CA LEU A 140 -3.95 0.88 3.83
C LEU A 140 -3.32 -0.48 4.17
N THR A 141 -4.11 -1.36 4.76
CA THR A 141 -3.79 -2.77 5.01
C THR A 141 -5.00 -3.66 4.74
N GLY A 142 -4.81 -4.99 4.75
CA GLY A 142 -5.87 -5.94 4.48
C GLY A 142 -5.43 -7.39 4.61
N TRP A 143 -6.31 -8.30 4.24
CA TRP A 143 -6.13 -9.72 4.47
C TRP A 143 -4.91 -10.30 3.74
N ALA A 144 -4.69 -9.97 2.49
CA ALA A 144 -3.50 -10.40 1.74
C ALA A 144 -2.21 -9.85 2.36
N GLN A 145 -2.24 -8.60 2.88
CA GLN A 145 -1.04 -7.98 3.47
C GLN A 145 -0.60 -8.67 4.76
N ILE A 146 -1.50 -9.24 5.55
CA ILE A 146 -1.16 -9.96 6.77
C ILE A 146 -0.83 -11.45 6.55
N HIS A 147 -0.92 -11.94 5.27
CA HIS A 147 -0.66 -13.33 4.90
C HIS A 147 0.47 -13.50 3.87
N GLY A 148 1.39 -12.53 3.76
CA GLY A 148 2.58 -12.62 2.90
C GLY A 148 2.90 -11.37 2.09
N ARG A 149 2.07 -10.31 2.16
CA ARG A 149 2.34 -8.97 1.56
C ARG A 149 2.80 -9.03 0.08
N ASP A 150 4.05 -8.65 -0.15
CA ASP A 150 4.62 -8.49 -1.50
C ASP A 150 5.20 -9.81 -2.05
N GLU A 151 5.39 -10.83 -1.22
CA GLU A 151 5.88 -12.16 -1.61
C GLU A 151 4.80 -13.04 -2.27
N LEU A 152 3.53 -12.67 -2.13
CA LEU A 152 2.42 -13.42 -2.71
C LEU A 152 2.39 -13.31 -4.23
N GLU A 153 2.22 -14.43 -4.90
CA GLU A 153 1.89 -14.47 -6.32
C GLU A 153 0.54 -13.77 -6.61
N ILE A 154 0.36 -13.30 -7.83
CA ILE A 154 -0.82 -12.53 -8.25
C ILE A 154 -2.12 -13.29 -7.96
N VAL A 155 -2.14 -14.60 -8.26
CA VAL A 155 -3.33 -15.46 -8.07
C VAL A 155 -3.68 -15.60 -6.59
N ASP A 156 -2.68 -15.86 -5.73
CA ASP A 156 -2.89 -16.00 -4.29
C ASP A 156 -3.30 -14.68 -3.65
N LYS A 157 -2.67 -13.58 -4.08
CA LYS A 157 -3.05 -12.23 -3.65
C LYS A 157 -4.51 -11.92 -3.98
N ALA A 158 -4.93 -12.19 -5.22
CA ALA A 158 -6.31 -11.97 -5.65
C ALA A 158 -7.31 -12.87 -4.91
N ARG A 159 -6.94 -14.13 -4.63
CA ARG A 159 -7.75 -15.07 -3.85
C ARG A 159 -7.94 -14.60 -2.41
N LEU A 160 -6.88 -14.14 -1.75
CA LEU A 160 -6.94 -13.59 -0.39
C LEU A 160 -7.75 -12.29 -0.33
N ASP A 161 -7.62 -11.43 -1.34
CA ASP A 161 -8.44 -10.23 -1.48
C ASP A 161 -9.92 -10.59 -1.68
N GLY A 162 -10.20 -11.64 -2.48
CA GLY A 162 -11.55 -12.19 -2.65
C GLY A 162 -12.14 -12.74 -1.35
N TYR A 163 -11.34 -13.51 -0.61
CA TYR A 163 -11.75 -14.02 0.71
C TYR A 163 -12.14 -12.87 1.65
N TYR A 164 -11.35 -11.79 1.66
CA TYR A 164 -11.70 -10.60 2.43
C TYR A 164 -13.04 -10.01 2.02
N VAL A 165 -13.31 -9.90 0.71
CA VAL A 165 -14.56 -9.31 0.18
C VAL A 165 -15.77 -10.16 0.57
N GLU A 166 -15.65 -11.47 0.48
CA GLU A 166 -16.71 -12.43 0.84
C GLU A 166 -17.04 -12.37 2.34
N HIS A 167 -16.00 -12.24 3.20
CA HIS A 167 -16.16 -12.24 4.65
C HIS A 167 -16.15 -10.84 5.27
N LEU A 168 -16.36 -9.79 4.45
CA LEU A 168 -16.28 -8.39 4.87
C LEU A 168 -17.25 -8.10 6.01
N SER A 169 -16.68 -7.91 7.19
CA SER A 169 -17.39 -7.62 8.43
C SER A 169 -16.52 -6.82 9.38
N PHE A 170 -17.10 -6.24 10.43
CA PHE A 170 -16.34 -5.57 11.47
C PHE A 170 -15.29 -6.49 12.11
N GLY A 171 -15.65 -7.75 12.40
CA GLY A 171 -14.72 -8.74 12.95
C GLY A 171 -13.55 -9.04 12.01
N MET A 172 -13.78 -9.10 10.70
CA MET A 172 -12.72 -9.27 9.71
C MET A 172 -11.77 -8.05 9.69
N ASP A 173 -12.32 -6.83 9.73
CA ASP A 173 -11.51 -5.62 9.78
C ASP A 173 -10.65 -5.56 11.05
N VAL A 174 -11.20 -5.96 12.20
CA VAL A 174 -10.45 -6.05 13.47
C VAL A 174 -9.32 -7.08 13.39
N LYS A 175 -9.57 -8.26 12.77
CA LYS A 175 -8.52 -9.28 12.55
C LYS A 175 -7.39 -8.73 11.67
N CYS A 176 -7.72 -8.05 10.57
CA CYS A 176 -6.73 -7.42 9.71
C CYS A 176 -5.93 -6.34 10.45
N PHE A 177 -6.58 -5.52 11.27
CA PHE A 177 -5.92 -4.47 12.05
C PHE A 177 -4.86 -5.04 13.00
N PHE A 178 -5.24 -6.00 13.85
CA PHE A 178 -4.30 -6.62 14.78
C PHE A 178 -3.24 -7.49 14.07
N GLY A 179 -3.62 -8.18 12.99
CA GLY A 179 -2.68 -8.90 12.13
C GLY A 179 -1.63 -7.99 11.53
N THR A 180 -1.99 -6.76 11.16
CA THR A 180 -1.04 -5.77 10.66
C THR A 180 -0.04 -5.33 11.71
N ILE A 181 -0.51 -5.09 12.95
CA ILE A 181 0.39 -4.72 14.06
C ILE A 181 1.44 -5.82 14.25
N ARG A 182 1.01 -7.09 14.25
CA ARG A 182 1.91 -8.23 14.35
C ARG A 182 2.89 -8.28 13.18
N ALA A 183 2.41 -8.23 11.94
CA ALA A 183 3.25 -8.29 10.73
C ALA A 183 4.29 -7.15 10.67
N VAL A 184 3.95 -5.96 11.16
CA VAL A 184 4.89 -4.82 11.24
C VAL A 184 5.94 -5.06 12.32
N LEU A 185 5.58 -5.64 13.47
CA LEU A 185 6.51 -5.93 14.57
C LEU A 185 7.45 -7.08 14.22
N ASP A 186 6.94 -8.11 13.56
CA ASP A 186 7.72 -9.29 13.15
C ASP A 186 8.59 -9.01 11.91
N HIS A 187 8.45 -7.85 11.26
CA HIS A 187 9.12 -7.44 10.01
C HIS A 187 8.89 -8.41 8.85
N ASP A 188 7.80 -9.19 8.89
CA ASP A 188 7.49 -10.20 7.89
C ASP A 188 7.08 -9.59 6.55
N GLY A 189 7.67 -10.11 5.48
CA GLY A 189 7.22 -9.88 4.09
C GLY A 189 7.46 -8.47 3.53
N VAL A 190 8.36 -7.67 4.10
CA VAL A 190 8.80 -6.41 3.50
C VAL A 190 9.92 -6.72 2.50
N VAL A 191 9.55 -6.98 1.24
CA VAL A 191 10.51 -7.02 0.14
C VAL A 191 10.58 -5.62 -0.47
N GLU A 192 11.73 -4.98 -0.38
CA GLU A 192 11.92 -3.68 -1.01
C GLU A 192 11.78 -3.81 -2.53
N GLY A 193 10.64 -3.35 -3.04
CA GLY A 193 10.35 -3.31 -4.47
C GLY A 193 9.58 -4.51 -5.05
N GLY A 194 9.20 -5.51 -4.26
CA GLY A 194 8.56 -6.72 -4.78
C GLY A 194 7.07 -6.58 -5.06
N THR A 195 6.68 -6.77 -6.30
CA THR A 195 5.42 -7.38 -6.67
C THR A 195 5.79 -8.71 -7.30
N GLY A 196 5.52 -9.83 -6.62
CA GLY A 196 5.79 -11.21 -7.04
C GLY A 196 6.87 -11.41 -8.11
N THR A 197 7.85 -12.22 -7.86
CA THR A 197 8.83 -12.60 -8.88
C THR A 197 8.11 -13.18 -10.09
N LEU A 198 8.24 -12.51 -11.24
CA LEU A 198 8.02 -13.19 -12.50
C LEU A 198 9.11 -14.25 -12.56
N HIS A 199 8.75 -15.53 -12.43
CA HIS A 199 9.65 -16.61 -12.79
C HIS A 199 9.94 -16.46 -14.28
N GLU A 200 11.14 -15.98 -14.62
CA GLU A 200 11.72 -16.24 -15.93
C GLU A 200 11.83 -17.75 -16.04
N GLU A 201 11.00 -18.35 -16.89
CA GLU A 201 11.24 -19.71 -17.36
C GLU A 201 12.63 -19.74 -18.02
N GLU A 202 13.62 -20.23 -17.28
CA GLU A 202 14.87 -20.67 -17.89
C GLU A 202 14.55 -21.80 -18.88
N ASN A 203 14.39 -21.41 -20.14
CA ASN A 203 14.42 -22.34 -21.25
C ASN A 203 15.78 -23.01 -21.29
N HIS A 204 15.93 -24.11 -20.57
CA HIS A 204 17.02 -25.07 -20.83
C HIS A 204 16.85 -25.63 -22.24
N LYS A 205 17.59 -25.05 -23.18
CA LYS A 205 17.95 -25.74 -24.41
C LYS A 205 18.87 -26.93 -24.07
N LYS A 206 18.42 -28.11 -24.35
CA LYS A 206 19.25 -29.18 -24.87
C LYS A 206 18.80 -29.53 -26.26
#